data_549d30a6ab86ca8aec9feb9c1fd4c528
#
_entry.id   549d30a6ab86ca8aec9feb9c1fd4c528
#
_cell.length_a   1.000
_cell.length_b   1.000
_cell.length_c   1.000
_cell.angle_alpha   90.00
_cell.angle_beta   90.00
_cell.angle_gamma   90.00
#
_symmetry.space_group_name_H-M   'P 1'
#
loop_
_entity.id
_entity.type
_entity.pdbx_description
1 polymer ?
#
loop_
_entity_poly.entity_id
_entity_poly.type
_entity_poly.pdbx_seq_one_letter_code
_entity_poly.pdbx_strand_id
1 'polypeptide(L)'
;MASPLRDAVGFLSIQTTEGTAIDPPAATDAVQFKTLSFDPQFVQIDREVILPQMDTLSPHAVMAEYWQGEIDTEVKTSATAGALPELNGLLECAGFAGTVAAGVSVTYDMRDEPNLVNPTPDRTCTLHKYEVPSGEGHHYQAVDCMFGGLSLRAGFDTPLSLTASYMGEYVRPADSAIPGTITYNTGSPIGSIKSTGTTFEFHSYNPIAREFSLDINLEAQVLSLIHISEPTRQ
;
A
#
# COMPACT_ATOMS: atom_id res chain seq x y z
N MET A 1 2.87 5.81 -28.83
CA MET A 1 2.53 7.05 -28.12
C MET A 1 2.56 6.71 -26.64
N ALA A 2 3.44 7.32 -25.87
CA ALA A 2 3.41 7.12 -24.42
C ALA A 2 2.12 7.75 -23.89
N SER A 3 1.26 6.96 -23.28
CA SER A 3 0.09 7.48 -22.55
C SER A 3 0.61 8.44 -21.49
N PRO A 4 0.10 9.66 -21.39
CA PRO A 4 0.51 10.53 -20.33
C PRO A 4 0.05 9.92 -19.00
N LEU A 5 1.01 9.64 -18.11
CA LEU A 5 0.79 9.24 -16.71
C LEU A 5 -0.11 10.21 -15.91
N ARG A 6 -0.66 11.22 -16.58
CA ARG A 6 -1.46 12.30 -16.00
C ARG A 6 -2.92 11.95 -15.74
N ASP A 7 -3.38 10.80 -16.25
CA ASP A 7 -4.80 10.44 -16.21
C ASP A 7 -5.07 9.23 -15.28
N ALA A 8 -4.19 8.99 -14.31
CA ALA A 8 -4.41 7.96 -13.30
C ALA A 8 -4.68 8.59 -11.94
N VAL A 9 -5.68 8.08 -11.24
CA VAL A 9 -6.04 8.48 -9.87
C VAL A 9 -6.01 7.24 -8.99
N GLY A 10 -5.37 7.35 -7.82
CA GLY A 10 -5.33 6.29 -6.85
C GLY A 10 -5.97 6.68 -5.54
N PHE A 11 -6.53 5.69 -4.89
CA PHE A 11 -7.12 5.82 -3.56
C PHE A 11 -6.62 4.70 -2.66
N LEU A 12 -6.46 5.03 -1.40
CA LEU A 12 -6.13 4.09 -0.34
C LEU A 12 -7.15 4.24 0.78
N SER A 13 -8.05 3.28 0.89
CA SER A 13 -9.14 3.28 1.88
C SER A 13 -8.88 2.23 2.95
N ILE A 14 -8.73 2.64 4.22
CA ILE A 14 -8.54 1.71 5.35
C ILE A 14 -9.82 0.92 5.56
N GLN A 15 -9.73 -0.41 5.55
CA GLN A 15 -10.88 -1.28 5.80
C GLN A 15 -11.25 -1.30 7.27
N THR A 16 -12.55 -1.34 7.52
CA THR A 16 -13.11 -1.51 8.88
C THR A 16 -13.35 -2.97 9.21
N THR A 17 -13.46 -3.80 8.20
CA THR A 17 -13.68 -5.25 8.30
C THR A 17 -12.85 -5.94 7.24
N GLU A 18 -12.01 -6.86 7.65
CA GLU A 18 -11.21 -7.70 6.78
C GLU A 18 -12.11 -8.45 5.77
N GLY A 19 -11.65 -8.60 4.54
CA GLY A 19 -12.41 -9.24 3.45
C GLY A 19 -13.51 -8.37 2.85
N THR A 20 -13.70 -7.13 3.34
CA THR A 20 -14.75 -6.25 2.82
C THR A 20 -14.15 -5.04 2.10
N ALA A 21 -14.22 -5.06 0.78
CA ALA A 21 -13.78 -3.94 -0.03
C ALA A 21 -14.54 -2.66 0.30
N ILE A 22 -13.82 -1.54 0.32
CA ILE A 22 -14.45 -0.20 0.35
C ILE A 22 -14.57 0.27 -1.09
N ASP A 23 -15.79 0.17 -1.64
CA ASP A 23 -16.08 0.58 -3.02
C ASP A 23 -17.47 1.23 -3.08
N PRO A 24 -17.58 2.50 -3.55
CA PRO A 24 -16.50 3.37 -4.01
C PRO A 24 -15.63 3.93 -2.88
N PRO A 25 -14.37 4.32 -3.16
CA PRO A 25 -13.51 4.97 -2.18
C PRO A 25 -14.05 6.35 -1.81
N ALA A 26 -13.77 6.79 -0.58
CA ALA A 26 -14.12 8.15 -0.17
C ALA A 26 -13.28 9.20 -0.92
N ALA A 27 -13.83 10.37 -1.17
CA ALA A 27 -13.14 11.46 -1.86
C ALA A 27 -11.81 11.86 -1.19
N THR A 28 -11.74 11.71 0.13
CA THR A 28 -10.58 12.05 0.97
C THR A 28 -9.48 10.98 0.99
N ASP A 29 -9.77 9.79 0.47
CA ASP A 29 -8.84 8.67 0.43
C ASP A 29 -7.91 8.72 -0.79
N ALA A 30 -8.05 9.77 -1.61
CA ALA A 30 -7.20 9.99 -2.76
C ALA A 30 -5.76 10.26 -2.34
N VAL A 31 -4.82 9.51 -2.91
CA VAL A 31 -3.38 9.61 -2.65
C VAL A 31 -2.67 10.08 -3.90
N GLN A 32 -1.77 11.06 -3.74
CA GLN A 32 -0.88 11.48 -4.82
C GLN A 32 0.34 10.58 -4.86
N PHE A 33 0.48 9.81 -5.92
CA PHE A 33 1.62 8.91 -6.11
C PHE A 33 2.35 9.25 -7.42
N LYS A 34 3.64 8.93 -7.46
CA LYS A 34 4.46 8.98 -8.68
C LYS A 34 4.27 7.72 -9.49
N THR A 35 4.23 6.58 -8.80
CA THR A 35 4.02 5.27 -9.39
C THR A 35 3.11 4.44 -8.50
N LEU A 36 2.15 3.76 -9.12
CA LEU A 36 1.31 2.75 -8.49
C LEU A 36 1.16 1.61 -9.49
N SER A 37 1.80 0.48 -9.22
CA SER A 37 1.73 -0.71 -10.06
C SER A 37 0.74 -1.73 -9.50
N PHE A 38 0.11 -2.50 -10.39
CA PHE A 38 -0.76 -3.63 -10.10
C PHE A 38 -0.31 -4.79 -10.97
N ASP A 39 0.43 -5.73 -10.39
CA ASP A 39 0.98 -6.88 -11.10
C ASP A 39 0.25 -8.14 -10.62
N PRO A 40 -0.59 -8.76 -11.47
CA PRO A 40 -1.35 -9.93 -11.06
C PRO A 40 -0.42 -11.15 -10.95
N GLN A 41 -0.53 -11.85 -9.85
CA GLN A 41 0.19 -13.08 -9.59
C GLN A 41 -0.79 -14.27 -9.58
N PHE A 42 -0.45 -15.30 -10.34
CA PHE A 42 -1.24 -16.53 -10.43
C PHE A 42 -0.37 -17.72 -10.05
N VAL A 43 -0.68 -18.35 -8.95
CA VAL A 43 -0.01 -19.60 -8.54
C VAL A 43 -0.71 -20.76 -9.21
N GLN A 44 -0.01 -21.39 -10.14
CA GLN A 44 -0.51 -22.55 -10.88
C GLN A 44 0.19 -23.82 -10.38
N ILE A 45 -0.59 -24.89 -10.22
CA ILE A 45 -0.07 -26.21 -9.91
C ILE A 45 -0.41 -27.15 -11.05
N ASP A 46 0.62 -27.82 -11.55
CA ASP A 46 0.47 -28.90 -12.52
C ASP A 46 -0.07 -30.14 -11.78
N ARG A 47 -1.24 -30.58 -12.19
CA ARG A 47 -1.83 -31.79 -11.62
C ARG A 47 -1.40 -32.98 -12.48
N GLU A 48 -0.56 -33.87 -11.93
CA GLU A 48 -0.30 -35.16 -12.53
C GLU A 48 -1.54 -36.03 -12.36
N VAL A 49 -2.38 -36.05 -13.38
CA VAL A 49 -3.53 -37.00 -13.44
C VAL A 49 -3.22 -38.06 -14.45
N ILE A 50 -3.19 -39.32 -14.02
CA ILE A 50 -3.10 -40.45 -14.93
C ILE A 50 -4.44 -40.54 -15.65
N LEU A 51 -4.49 -40.08 -16.88
CA LEU A 51 -5.64 -40.24 -17.75
C LEU A 51 -5.49 -41.55 -18.52
N PRO A 52 -6.56 -42.33 -18.73
CA PRO A 52 -6.53 -43.58 -19.47
C PRO A 52 -6.29 -43.39 -20.98
N GLN A 53 -6.13 -42.17 -21.45
CA GLN A 53 -5.80 -41.82 -22.82
C GLN A 53 -4.40 -41.18 -22.89
N MET A 54 -3.67 -41.52 -23.95
CA MET A 54 -2.29 -41.05 -24.20
C MET A 54 -2.15 -39.54 -24.44
N ASP A 55 -3.11 -38.73 -24.07
CA ASP A 55 -3.05 -37.30 -24.25
C ASP A 55 -2.59 -36.63 -22.94
N THR A 56 -1.37 -36.11 -22.97
CA THR A 56 -0.65 -35.54 -21.85
C THR A 56 -1.05 -34.09 -21.60
N LEU A 57 -2.31 -33.74 -21.62
CA LEU A 57 -2.79 -32.46 -21.15
C LEU A 57 -2.95 -32.52 -19.63
N SER A 58 -1.88 -32.15 -18.93
CA SER A 58 -1.97 -31.92 -17.50
C SER A 58 -2.87 -30.71 -17.26
N PRO A 59 -4.03 -30.87 -16.63
CA PRO A 59 -4.88 -29.72 -16.33
C PRO A 59 -4.20 -28.86 -15.28
N HIS A 60 -3.88 -27.63 -15.65
CA HIS A 60 -3.40 -26.64 -14.72
C HIS A 60 -4.55 -26.20 -13.79
N ALA A 61 -4.29 -26.10 -12.51
CA ALA A 61 -5.22 -25.49 -11.56
C ALA A 61 -4.59 -24.21 -11.00
N VAL A 62 -5.33 -23.12 -11.09
CA VAL A 62 -4.97 -21.88 -10.40
C VAL A 62 -5.34 -22.06 -8.92
N MET A 63 -4.35 -21.98 -8.04
CA MET A 63 -4.52 -22.22 -6.60
C MET A 63 -4.65 -20.93 -5.81
N ALA A 64 -4.02 -19.87 -6.26
CA ALA A 64 -4.12 -18.55 -5.64
C ALA A 64 -3.98 -17.45 -6.70
N GLU A 65 -4.72 -16.39 -6.52
CA GLU A 65 -4.67 -15.18 -7.30
C GLU A 65 -4.51 -14.01 -6.34
N TYR A 66 -3.51 -13.15 -6.55
CA TYR A 66 -3.31 -11.97 -5.74
C TYR A 66 -2.65 -10.85 -6.55
N TRP A 67 -2.87 -9.61 -6.09
CA TRP A 67 -2.15 -8.45 -6.58
C TRP A 67 -0.86 -8.28 -5.80
N GLN A 68 0.20 -7.97 -6.51
CA GLN A 68 1.45 -7.50 -5.96
C GLN A 68 1.82 -6.20 -6.65
N GLY A 69 2.40 -5.25 -5.93
CA GLY A 69 2.79 -4.00 -6.56
C GLY A 69 3.61 -3.13 -5.64
N GLU A 70 3.91 -1.95 -6.16
CA GLU A 70 4.71 -0.94 -5.49
C GLU A 70 4.04 0.42 -5.61
N ILE A 71 4.11 1.18 -4.54
CA ILE A 71 3.68 2.58 -4.46
C ILE A 71 4.93 3.44 -4.24
N ASP A 72 5.15 4.43 -5.11
CA ASP A 72 6.13 5.50 -4.89
C ASP A 72 5.39 6.83 -4.76
N THR A 73 5.62 7.52 -3.66
CA THR A 73 4.95 8.78 -3.35
C THR A 73 5.88 9.76 -2.64
N GLU A 74 5.55 11.06 -2.71
CA GLU A 74 6.22 12.07 -1.91
C GLU A 74 5.60 12.15 -0.53
N VAL A 75 6.44 12.21 0.49
CA VAL A 75 5.96 12.42 1.86
C VAL A 75 5.59 13.88 2.04
N LYS A 76 4.32 14.12 2.35
CA LYS A 76 3.76 15.46 2.57
C LYS A 76 3.37 15.64 4.01
N THR A 77 3.50 16.87 4.47
CA THR A 77 2.94 17.25 5.76
C THR A 77 1.42 17.30 5.67
N SER A 78 0.73 17.11 6.79
CA SER A 78 -0.67 17.51 6.88
C SER A 78 -0.76 19.05 6.80
N ALA A 79 -1.79 19.57 6.16
CA ALA A 79 -1.99 21.02 6.07
C ALA A 79 -2.22 21.67 7.46
N THR A 80 -2.56 20.89 8.47
CA THR A 80 -2.85 21.31 9.84
C THR A 80 -1.98 20.54 10.82
N ALA A 81 -1.36 21.24 11.76
CA ALA A 81 -0.55 20.61 12.81
C ALA A 81 -1.38 19.62 13.63
N GLY A 82 -0.84 18.42 13.87
CA GLY A 82 -1.52 17.36 14.59
C GLY A 82 -2.69 16.71 13.83
N ALA A 83 -2.83 16.97 12.53
CA ALA A 83 -3.74 16.20 11.68
C ALA A 83 -2.98 15.02 11.02
N LEU A 84 -3.70 13.94 10.76
CA LEU A 84 -3.13 12.77 10.09
C LEU A 84 -2.67 13.14 8.66
N PRO A 85 -1.45 12.74 8.26
CA PRO A 85 -0.97 12.95 6.90
C PRO A 85 -1.67 12.03 5.90
N GLU A 86 -1.56 12.33 4.61
CA GLU A 86 -2.10 11.54 3.50
C GLU A 86 -1.66 10.06 3.55
N LEU A 87 -0.42 9.83 4.00
CA LEU A 87 0.16 8.50 4.08
C LEU A 87 -0.23 7.72 5.35
N ASN A 88 -1.12 8.27 6.19
CA ASN A 88 -1.54 7.59 7.43
C ASN A 88 -2.06 6.18 7.15
N GLY A 89 -2.92 6.02 6.14
CA GLY A 89 -3.48 4.72 5.79
C GLY A 89 -2.40 3.69 5.40
N LEU A 90 -1.40 4.13 4.62
CA LEU A 90 -0.29 3.28 4.24
C LEU A 90 0.53 2.83 5.46
N LEU A 91 0.87 3.76 6.34
CA LEU A 91 1.64 3.46 7.55
C LEU A 91 0.86 2.55 8.51
N GLU A 92 -0.44 2.77 8.67
CA GLU A 92 -1.27 1.91 9.52
C GLU A 92 -1.37 0.48 8.98
N CYS A 93 -1.50 0.31 7.66
CA CYS A 93 -1.52 -1.02 7.02
C CYS A 93 -0.13 -1.66 6.91
N ALA A 94 0.94 -0.89 7.16
CA ALA A 94 2.30 -1.39 7.33
C ALA A 94 2.67 -1.72 8.78
N GLY A 95 1.70 -1.75 9.69
CA GLY A 95 1.93 -2.15 11.09
C GLY A 95 2.32 -1.01 12.01
N PHE A 96 2.14 0.26 11.62
CA PHE A 96 2.35 1.40 12.51
C PHE A 96 1.04 1.87 13.14
N ALA A 97 1.13 2.47 14.30
CA ALA A 97 0.02 3.14 14.97
C ALA A 97 0.29 4.63 15.08
N GLY A 98 -0.62 5.45 14.54
CA GLY A 98 -0.53 6.91 14.64
C GLY A 98 -1.16 7.44 15.92
N THR A 99 -0.39 8.15 16.74
CA THR A 99 -0.88 8.87 17.92
C THR A 99 -0.92 10.36 17.62
N VAL A 100 -2.12 10.93 17.70
CA VAL A 100 -2.38 12.35 17.41
C VAL A 100 -2.27 13.20 18.66
N ALA A 101 -1.35 14.16 18.66
CA ALA A 101 -1.33 15.27 19.60
C ALA A 101 -1.94 16.50 18.89
N ALA A 102 -3.20 16.79 19.15
CA ALA A 102 -3.96 17.82 18.43
C ALA A 102 -3.26 19.18 18.47
N GLY A 103 -3.12 19.80 17.29
CA GLY A 103 -2.45 21.10 17.13
C GLY A 103 -0.92 21.06 17.27
N VAL A 104 -0.30 19.88 17.45
CA VAL A 104 1.14 19.76 17.70
C VAL A 104 1.79 18.81 16.69
N SER A 105 1.52 17.50 16.78
CA SER A 105 2.22 16.47 16.00
C SER A 105 1.42 15.18 15.87
N VAL A 106 1.86 14.32 14.96
CA VAL A 106 1.47 12.91 14.90
C VAL A 106 2.74 12.09 15.07
N THR A 107 2.71 11.13 15.97
CA THR A 107 3.80 10.18 16.20
C THR A 107 3.38 8.81 15.73
N TYR A 108 4.24 8.14 14.99
CA TYR A 108 4.03 6.76 14.53
C TYR A 108 4.96 5.83 15.28
N ASP A 109 4.37 4.90 15.99
CA ASP A 109 5.09 3.82 16.68
C ASP A 109 4.78 2.49 15.99
N MET A 110 5.74 1.59 15.94
CA MET A 110 5.46 0.22 15.50
C MET A 110 4.43 -0.38 16.48
N ARG A 111 3.42 -1.05 15.93
CA ARG A 111 2.46 -1.74 16.78
C ARG A 111 3.17 -2.84 17.53
N ASP A 112 2.96 -2.87 18.83
CA ASP A 112 3.37 -4.00 19.64
C ASP A 112 2.67 -5.27 19.11
N GLU A 113 3.37 -6.39 19.22
CA GLU A 113 2.81 -7.72 18.98
C GLU A 113 1.39 -7.79 19.55
N PRO A 114 0.41 -8.34 18.81
CA PRO A 114 -0.97 -8.37 19.25
C PRO A 114 -1.02 -8.99 20.64
N ASN A 115 -1.45 -8.20 21.61
CA ASN A 115 -1.71 -8.71 22.94
C ASN A 115 -2.74 -9.84 22.78
N LEU A 116 -2.37 -11.07 23.09
CA LEU A 116 -3.24 -12.25 22.98
C LEU A 116 -4.58 -12.09 23.72
N VAL A 117 -4.65 -11.14 24.65
CA VAL A 117 -5.86 -10.83 25.41
C VAL A 117 -6.76 -9.82 24.69
N ASN A 118 -6.20 -8.92 23.89
CA ASN A 118 -6.94 -7.94 23.12
C ASN A 118 -6.17 -7.60 21.82
N PRO A 119 -6.18 -8.50 20.83
CA PRO A 119 -5.47 -8.28 19.60
C PRO A 119 -6.07 -7.04 18.92
N THR A 120 -5.25 -6.02 18.72
CA THR A 120 -5.59 -4.95 17.80
C THR A 120 -5.52 -5.57 16.42
N PRO A 121 -6.63 -5.70 15.68
CA PRO A 121 -6.60 -6.32 14.38
C PRO A 121 -5.61 -5.55 13.48
N ASP A 122 -4.82 -6.29 12.71
CA ASP A 122 -4.03 -5.70 11.66
C ASP A 122 -4.97 -4.93 10.74
N ARG A 123 -4.55 -3.71 10.40
CA ARG A 123 -5.35 -2.92 9.48
C ARG A 123 -4.96 -3.26 8.06
N THR A 124 -5.95 -3.61 7.28
CA THR A 124 -5.85 -3.79 5.84
C THR A 124 -6.46 -2.60 5.11
N CYS A 125 -6.13 -2.44 3.86
CA CYS A 125 -6.75 -1.41 3.04
C CYS A 125 -7.23 -1.96 1.70
N THR A 126 -8.13 -1.21 1.08
CA THR A 126 -8.47 -1.38 -0.33
C THR A 126 -7.70 -0.34 -1.13
N LEU A 127 -6.91 -0.80 -2.10
CA LEU A 127 -6.23 0.05 -3.08
C LEU A 127 -7.04 0.13 -4.37
N HIS A 128 -7.19 1.34 -4.88
CA HIS A 128 -7.84 1.58 -6.17
C HIS A 128 -6.92 2.39 -7.08
N LYS A 129 -6.92 2.02 -8.35
CA LYS A 129 -6.30 2.80 -9.41
C LYS A 129 -7.29 2.92 -10.57
N TYR A 130 -7.61 4.13 -10.92
CA TYR A 130 -8.40 4.44 -12.10
C TYR A 130 -7.48 5.00 -13.18
N GLU A 131 -7.46 4.38 -14.34
CA GLU A 131 -6.75 4.86 -15.52
C GLU A 131 -7.77 5.29 -16.57
N VAL A 132 -7.68 6.53 -17.04
CA VAL A 132 -8.61 7.08 -18.05
C VAL A 132 -7.84 7.39 -19.33
N PRO A 133 -7.60 6.41 -20.20
CA PRO A 133 -6.91 6.71 -21.45
C PRO A 133 -7.74 7.52 -22.46
N SER A 134 -9.07 7.57 -22.37
CA SER A 134 -9.95 8.32 -23.30
C SER A 134 -11.45 8.20 -23.01
N GLY A 135 -11.87 8.30 -21.74
CA GLY A 135 -13.30 8.42 -21.41
C GLY A 135 -13.96 7.20 -20.79
N GLU A 136 -13.43 5.99 -20.97
CA GLU A 136 -13.80 4.82 -20.19
C GLU A 136 -12.62 4.42 -19.31
N GLY A 137 -12.81 4.47 -17.99
CA GLY A 137 -11.75 4.24 -17.03
C GLY A 137 -11.56 2.76 -16.75
N HIS A 138 -10.33 2.28 -16.83
CA HIS A 138 -9.97 0.98 -16.27
C HIS A 138 -9.80 1.14 -14.76
N HIS A 139 -10.52 0.34 -14.00
CA HIS A 139 -10.45 0.30 -12.55
C HIS A 139 -9.74 -0.97 -12.10
N TYR A 140 -8.62 -0.79 -11.42
CA TYR A 140 -7.89 -1.84 -10.73
C TYR A 140 -8.18 -1.72 -9.24
N GLN A 141 -8.47 -2.84 -8.61
CA GLN A 141 -8.78 -2.91 -7.19
C GLN A 141 -8.04 -4.08 -6.56
N ALA A 142 -7.38 -3.81 -5.44
CA ALA A 142 -6.82 -4.84 -4.57
C ALA A 142 -7.44 -4.69 -3.19
N VAL A 143 -7.90 -5.80 -2.62
CA VAL A 143 -8.58 -5.86 -1.32
C VAL A 143 -7.64 -6.49 -0.30
N ASP A 144 -7.84 -6.20 0.97
CA ASP A 144 -7.00 -6.69 2.06
C ASP A 144 -5.51 -6.46 1.85
N CYS A 145 -5.18 -5.28 1.32
CA CYS A 145 -3.80 -4.93 1.06
C CYS A 145 -3.04 -4.74 2.36
N MET A 146 -1.88 -5.40 2.44
CA MET A 146 -0.87 -5.22 3.47
C MET A 146 0.43 -4.73 2.82
N PHE A 147 1.16 -3.87 3.53
CA PHE A 147 2.43 -3.35 3.04
C PHE A 147 3.59 -4.12 3.68
N GLY A 148 4.51 -4.63 2.83
CA GLY A 148 5.62 -5.46 3.27
C GLY A 148 6.92 -4.68 3.46
N GLY A 149 7.35 -3.91 2.51
CA GLY A 149 8.61 -3.16 2.58
C GLY A 149 8.35 -1.66 2.50
N LEU A 150 8.96 -0.89 3.39
CA LEU A 150 8.93 0.57 3.36
C LEU A 150 10.35 1.10 3.17
N SER A 151 10.56 1.95 2.19
CA SER A 151 11.82 2.65 1.95
C SER A 151 11.60 4.15 1.93
N LEU A 152 12.16 4.84 2.90
CA LEU A 152 12.17 6.30 2.97
C LEU A 152 13.50 6.81 2.42
N ARG A 153 13.44 7.72 1.46
CA ARG A 153 14.65 8.30 0.84
C ARG A 153 14.54 9.80 0.72
N ALA A 154 15.59 10.50 1.14
CA ALA A 154 15.74 11.92 0.93
C ALA A 154 17.15 12.21 0.42
N GLY A 155 17.26 13.03 -0.61
CA GLY A 155 18.53 13.47 -1.17
C GLY A 155 18.75 14.96 -0.99
N PHE A 156 19.89 15.41 -1.49
CA PHE A 156 20.26 16.80 -1.46
C PHE A 156 19.30 17.69 -2.28
N ASP A 157 18.86 17.19 -3.44
CA ASP A 157 18.01 17.90 -4.40
C ASP A 157 16.63 17.26 -4.58
N THR A 158 16.33 16.22 -3.79
CA THR A 158 15.08 15.48 -3.91
C THR A 158 14.27 15.57 -2.62
N PRO A 159 12.96 15.80 -2.70
CA PRO A 159 12.09 15.75 -1.53
C PRO A 159 12.08 14.34 -0.92
N LEU A 160 11.65 14.24 0.33
CA LEU A 160 11.47 12.96 0.98
C LEU A 160 10.43 12.14 0.21
N SER A 161 10.82 10.97 -0.24
CA SER A 161 9.95 9.99 -0.91
C SER A 161 9.79 8.75 -0.07
N LEU A 162 8.64 8.11 -0.21
CA LEU A 162 8.31 6.83 0.39
C LEU A 162 7.98 5.86 -0.74
N THR A 163 8.68 4.75 -0.76
CA THR A 163 8.38 3.60 -1.60
C THR A 163 7.88 2.47 -0.72
N ALA A 164 6.76 1.85 -1.08
CA ALA A 164 6.18 0.75 -0.33
C ALA A 164 5.76 -0.36 -1.28
N SER A 165 6.13 -1.60 -0.96
CA SER A 165 5.61 -2.78 -1.64
C SER A 165 4.35 -3.28 -0.94
N TYR A 166 3.39 -3.76 -1.72
CA TYR A 166 2.14 -4.28 -1.18
C TYR A 166 1.74 -5.61 -1.80
N MET A 167 0.89 -6.32 -1.10
CA MET A 167 0.22 -7.53 -1.54
C MET A 167 -1.25 -7.45 -1.12
N GLY A 168 -2.17 -7.88 -1.99
CA GLY A 168 -3.60 -7.84 -1.71
C GLY A 168 -4.37 -8.86 -2.54
N GLU A 169 -5.62 -9.12 -2.17
CA GLU A 169 -6.51 -10.02 -2.89
C GLU A 169 -6.79 -9.51 -4.31
N TYR A 170 -6.79 -10.45 -5.26
CA TYR A 170 -7.06 -10.16 -6.66
C TYR A 170 -8.54 -9.90 -6.90
N VAL A 171 -8.84 -8.69 -7.38
CA VAL A 171 -10.14 -8.37 -7.97
C VAL A 171 -9.94 -8.15 -9.45
N ARG A 172 -10.77 -8.78 -10.27
CA ARG A 172 -10.67 -8.66 -11.72
C ARG A 172 -10.88 -7.20 -12.14
N PRO A 173 -9.97 -6.62 -12.94
CA PRO A 173 -10.16 -5.27 -13.48
C PRO A 173 -11.49 -5.12 -14.21
N ALA A 174 -12.14 -3.99 -14.01
CA ALA A 174 -13.42 -3.66 -14.62
C ALA A 174 -13.41 -2.21 -15.13
N ASP A 175 -14.32 -1.90 -16.04
CA ASP A 175 -14.53 -0.53 -16.46
C ASP A 175 -15.39 0.17 -15.41
N SER A 176 -14.89 1.26 -14.86
CA SER A 176 -15.59 2.07 -13.87
C SER A 176 -15.24 3.54 -14.01
N ALA A 177 -16.22 4.39 -13.78
CA ALA A 177 -16.00 5.84 -13.77
C ALA A 177 -15.21 6.25 -12.52
N ILE A 178 -14.33 7.23 -12.69
CA ILE A 178 -13.64 7.86 -11.54
C ILE A 178 -14.69 8.45 -10.60
N PRO A 179 -14.55 8.30 -9.26
CA PRO A 179 -15.41 8.97 -8.30
C PRO A 179 -15.52 10.46 -8.58
N GLY A 180 -16.74 11.00 -8.57
CA GLY A 180 -17.04 12.35 -9.08
C GLY A 180 -16.38 13.50 -8.31
N THR A 181 -15.86 13.27 -7.11
CA THR A 181 -15.13 14.25 -6.31
C THR A 181 -13.85 13.64 -5.81
N ILE A 182 -12.73 14.33 -6.03
CA ILE A 182 -11.41 13.92 -5.58
C ILE A 182 -10.84 15.04 -4.72
N THR A 183 -10.43 14.73 -3.51
CA THR A 183 -9.85 15.71 -2.58
C THR A 183 -8.45 15.24 -2.20
N TYR A 184 -7.44 15.90 -2.76
CA TYR A 184 -6.05 15.64 -2.40
C TYR A 184 -5.62 16.45 -1.18
N ASN A 185 -4.66 15.92 -0.44
CA ASN A 185 -4.00 16.68 0.61
C ASN A 185 -3.26 17.88 0.00
N THR A 186 -3.47 19.06 0.59
CA THR A 186 -2.83 20.31 0.18
C THR A 186 -1.53 20.60 0.94
N GLY A 187 -1.07 19.66 1.77
CA GLY A 187 0.18 19.79 2.51
C GLY A 187 1.39 19.92 1.59
N SER A 188 2.41 20.61 2.06
CA SER A 188 3.66 20.76 1.34
C SER A 188 4.50 19.49 1.43
N PRO A 189 5.20 19.09 0.37
CA PRO A 189 6.16 18.00 0.45
C PRO A 189 7.28 18.35 1.45
N ILE A 190 7.75 17.33 2.16
CA ILE A 190 8.90 17.50 3.05
C ILE A 190 10.12 17.74 2.19
N GLY A 191 10.78 18.88 2.42
CA GLY A 191 11.89 19.33 1.61
C GLY A 191 13.09 18.40 1.63
N SER A 192 14.03 18.64 0.73
CA SER A 192 15.32 17.94 0.70
C SER A 192 16.14 18.20 1.97
N ILE A 193 17.13 17.36 2.23
CA ILE A 193 18.03 17.47 3.42
C ILE A 193 18.66 18.88 3.56
N LYS A 194 18.80 19.60 2.46
CA LYS A 194 19.39 20.94 2.43
C LYS A 194 18.38 22.07 2.23
N SER A 195 17.09 21.81 2.28
CA SER A 195 16.13 22.92 2.13
C SER A 195 16.21 23.88 3.30
N THR A 196 15.98 25.17 3.03
CA THR A 196 15.95 26.20 4.07
C THR A 196 14.88 25.85 5.11
N GLY A 197 15.28 25.69 6.37
CA GLY A 197 14.37 25.30 7.46
C GLY A 197 14.28 23.80 7.75
N THR A 198 14.97 22.95 6.99
CA THR A 198 15.08 21.52 7.30
C THR A 198 16.36 21.28 8.11
N THR A 199 16.22 20.72 9.29
CA THR A 199 17.34 20.27 10.12
C THR A 199 17.29 18.76 10.17
N PHE A 200 18.35 18.09 9.71
CA PHE A 200 18.54 16.66 9.89
C PHE A 200 19.36 16.45 11.16
N GLU A 201 18.72 15.91 12.19
CA GLU A 201 19.33 15.63 13.48
C GLU A 201 19.19 14.14 13.81
N PHE A 202 20.29 13.51 14.17
CA PHE A 202 20.31 12.15 14.62
C PHE A 202 20.93 12.09 16.02
N HIS A 203 20.11 11.75 17.01
CA HIS A 203 20.53 11.63 18.42
C HIS A 203 21.31 12.86 18.94
N SER A 204 20.74 14.05 18.73
CA SER A 204 21.33 15.37 19.07
C SER A 204 22.62 15.71 18.30
N TYR A 205 22.96 14.95 17.27
CA TYR A 205 24.04 15.24 16.35
C TYR A 205 23.48 15.72 15.01
N ASN A 206 24.01 16.83 14.49
CA ASN A 206 23.62 17.38 13.20
C ASN A 206 24.68 17.04 12.14
N PRO A 207 24.57 15.90 11.45
CA PRO A 207 25.53 15.49 10.45
C PRO A 207 25.33 16.29 9.15
N ILE A 208 26.44 16.49 8.41
CA ILE A 208 26.36 16.92 7.03
C ILE A 208 26.04 15.68 6.18
N ALA A 209 24.74 15.48 5.92
CA ALA A 209 24.27 14.37 5.10
C ALA A 209 24.05 14.80 3.65
N ARG A 210 24.41 13.97 2.68
CA ARG A 210 24.10 14.13 1.25
C ARG A 210 22.82 13.36 0.88
N GLU A 211 22.61 12.26 1.55
CA GLU A 211 21.50 11.36 1.30
C GLU A 211 21.12 10.67 2.62
N PHE A 212 19.86 10.41 2.78
CA PHE A 212 19.29 9.61 3.86
C PHE A 212 18.45 8.51 3.24
N SER A 213 18.65 7.27 3.68
CA SER A 213 17.77 6.16 3.37
C SER A 213 17.46 5.38 4.65
N LEU A 214 16.20 5.04 4.82
CA LEU A 214 15.73 4.16 5.88
C LEU A 214 14.86 3.08 5.23
N ASP A 215 15.35 1.86 5.27
CA ASP A 215 14.65 0.71 4.72
C ASP A 215 14.11 -0.14 5.89
N ILE A 216 12.80 -0.33 5.92
CA ILE A 216 12.08 -1.13 6.92
C ILE A 216 11.52 -2.33 6.18
N ASN A 217 12.09 -3.50 6.44
CA ASN A 217 11.64 -4.74 5.84
C ASN A 217 10.59 -5.38 6.75
N LEU A 218 9.36 -5.40 6.28
CA LEU A 218 8.24 -6.13 6.85
C LEU A 218 7.94 -7.30 5.91
N GLU A 219 7.76 -8.48 6.43
CA GLU A 219 7.45 -9.65 5.62
C GLU A 219 5.95 -9.90 5.64
N ALA A 220 5.26 -9.55 4.56
CA ALA A 220 3.87 -9.93 4.34
C ALA A 220 3.84 -11.31 3.65
N GLN A 221 3.13 -12.26 4.26
CA GLN A 221 2.96 -13.60 3.70
C GLN A 221 1.49 -13.85 3.38
N VAL A 222 1.23 -14.37 2.18
CA VAL A 222 -0.10 -14.89 1.84
C VAL A 222 -0.29 -16.21 2.58
N LEU A 223 -1.15 -16.18 3.59
CA LEU A 223 -1.58 -17.40 4.24
C LEU A 223 -2.54 -18.16 3.32
N SER A 224 -2.07 -19.25 2.74
CA SER A 224 -2.93 -20.15 2.01
C SER A 224 -3.92 -20.83 2.98
N LEU A 225 -5.20 -20.84 2.63
CA LEU A 225 -6.26 -21.52 3.39
C LEU A 225 -5.97 -23.01 3.67
N ILE A 226 -5.00 -23.61 3.00
CA ILE A 226 -4.56 -24.99 3.22
C ILE A 226 -3.93 -25.16 4.60
N HIS A 227 -3.33 -24.13 5.18
CA HIS A 227 -2.73 -24.21 6.52
C HIS A 227 -3.75 -24.07 7.66
N ILE A 228 -4.98 -23.63 7.37
CA ILE A 228 -6.04 -23.46 8.40
C ILE A 228 -6.78 -24.77 8.67
N SER A 229 -6.64 -25.79 7.83
CA SER A 229 -7.44 -27.03 7.88
C SER A 229 -6.74 -28.25 8.50
N GLU A 230 -5.54 -28.15 9.03
CA GLU A 230 -4.97 -29.23 9.83
C GLU A 230 -5.48 -29.19 11.28
N PRO A 231 -6.46 -30.03 11.65
CA PRO A 231 -6.79 -30.18 13.06
C PRO A 231 -5.59 -30.83 13.74
N THR A 232 -4.98 -30.10 14.67
CA THR A 232 -3.97 -30.64 15.60
C THR A 232 -4.61 -31.85 16.30
N ARG A 233 -4.32 -33.07 15.82
CA ARG A 233 -4.62 -34.28 16.58
C ARG A 233 -3.64 -34.32 17.75
N GLN A 234 -4.17 -34.07 18.95
CA GLN A 234 -3.56 -34.51 20.20
C GLN A 234 -3.73 -36.04 20.34
#